data_4e15f4c4f5f7fb595c8d98fe8dce9ff6
#
_entry.id   4e15f4c4f5f7fb595c8d98fe8dce9ff6
#
_cell.length_a   1.000
_cell.length_b   1.000
_cell.length_c   1.000
_cell.angle_alpha   90.00
_cell.angle_beta   90.00
_cell.angle_gamma   90.00
#
_symmetry.space_group_name_H-M   'P 1'
#
loop_
_entity.id
_entity.type
_entity.pdbx_description
1 polymer ?
#
loop_
_entity_poly.entity_id
_entity_poly.type
_entity_poly.pdbx_seq_one_letter_code
_entity_poly.pdbx_strand_id
1 'polypeptide(L)'
;MTIRKSFTEAEMKAFAPAEKLGIIATVTPEGLPHMTLLTSVMTAKPDQLIVGEFCQGKSKEYMQRSPKIGFAILTLDKKLWRGKAQWTHLKKEGTEYEIYNNQPMFRYNTYFGINTVHYFDLKETTEGSSLPLASVVKSALLTKMAKGGATKGNPERVLSHFGEKLFNGLDSLKFLSFIGDDGYPVIIPAIQSQAADSSRLAFHPGAFGDELAMLKPGMTISVFCLTMQMEDVLVRGIFNGYSRYRGVNLGTLDIDWVYNSMPPNHGQIYPPVPLERVVNF
;
A
#
# COMPACT_ATOMS: atom_id res chain seq x y z
N MET A 1 6.08 -17.94 -8.92
CA MET A 1 6.68 -17.10 -7.87
C MET A 1 7.11 -17.98 -6.73
N THR A 2 8.41 -17.98 -6.34
CA THR A 2 8.89 -18.81 -5.22
C THR A 2 8.55 -18.14 -3.90
N ILE A 3 7.92 -18.88 -3.00
CA ILE A 3 7.57 -18.42 -1.65
C ILE A 3 8.54 -19.05 -0.65
N ARG A 4 9.06 -18.24 0.27
CA ARG A 4 10.00 -18.63 1.32
C ARG A 4 9.50 -18.15 2.69
N LYS A 5 10.09 -18.70 3.75
CA LYS A 5 9.77 -18.35 5.15
C LYS A 5 10.89 -17.57 5.84
N SER A 6 11.92 -17.19 5.09
CA SER A 6 13.04 -16.40 5.62
C SER A 6 13.67 -15.56 4.52
N PHE A 7 14.27 -14.46 4.91
CA PHE A 7 15.12 -13.62 4.07
C PHE A 7 16.57 -14.14 4.10
N THR A 8 17.28 -13.93 3.02
CA THR A 8 18.73 -14.14 2.95
C THR A 8 19.46 -12.94 3.57
N GLU A 9 20.75 -13.11 3.92
CA GLU A 9 21.56 -11.99 4.39
C GLU A 9 21.66 -10.84 3.36
N ALA A 10 21.72 -11.17 2.08
CA ALA A 10 21.76 -10.20 1.00
C ALA A 10 20.48 -9.35 0.96
N GLU A 11 19.33 -9.97 1.17
CA GLU A 11 18.03 -9.28 1.23
C GLU A 11 17.92 -8.41 2.49
N MET A 12 18.35 -8.92 3.64
CA MET A 12 18.39 -8.14 4.88
C MET A 12 19.25 -6.89 4.72
N LYS A 13 20.42 -7.02 4.07
CA LYS A 13 21.27 -5.87 3.72
C LYS A 13 20.60 -4.91 2.75
N ALA A 14 19.83 -5.40 1.78
CA ALA A 14 19.09 -4.57 0.83
C ALA A 14 17.94 -3.78 1.51
N PHE A 15 17.43 -4.25 2.64
CA PHE A 15 16.38 -3.56 3.41
C PHE A 15 16.93 -2.57 4.45
N ALA A 16 18.23 -2.57 4.74
CA ALA A 16 18.83 -1.70 5.72
C ALA A 16 18.81 -0.19 5.34
N PRO A 17 19.02 0.23 4.05
CA PRO A 17 18.94 1.64 3.68
C PRO A 17 17.57 2.25 4.00
N ALA A 18 17.57 3.53 4.38
CA ALA A 18 16.34 4.28 4.63
C ALA A 18 15.58 4.59 3.32
N GLU A 19 16.31 4.72 2.22
CA GLU A 19 15.77 5.07 0.90
C GLU A 19 15.15 3.84 0.22
N LYS A 20 13.98 3.43 0.70
CA LYS A 20 13.17 2.37 0.12
C LYS A 20 11.70 2.68 0.33
N LEU A 21 10.85 2.04 -0.43
CA LEU A 21 9.42 2.05 -0.22
C LEU A 21 9.02 0.81 0.60
N GLY A 22 8.47 1.02 1.78
CA GLY A 22 7.81 -0.02 2.56
C GLY A 22 6.30 0.25 2.58
N ILE A 23 5.50 -0.74 2.27
CA ILE A 23 4.05 -0.68 2.41
C ILE A 23 3.61 -1.81 3.33
N ILE A 24 2.78 -1.47 4.30
CA ILE A 24 2.12 -2.44 5.16
C ILE A 24 0.62 -2.38 4.88
N ALA A 25 0.02 -3.52 4.66
CA ALA A 25 -1.43 -3.70 4.62
C ALA A 25 -1.90 -4.35 5.91
N THR A 26 -2.93 -3.80 6.51
CA THR A 26 -3.55 -4.23 7.77
C THR A 26 -5.02 -4.52 7.56
N VAL A 27 -5.64 -5.19 8.53
CA VAL A 27 -7.07 -5.49 8.55
C VAL A 27 -7.75 -4.54 9.53
N THR A 28 -8.74 -3.77 9.07
CA THR A 28 -9.53 -2.88 9.94
C THR A 28 -10.41 -3.71 10.89
N PRO A 29 -11.00 -3.10 11.95
CA PRO A 29 -11.95 -3.80 12.82
C PRO A 29 -13.14 -4.40 12.08
N GLU A 30 -13.52 -3.83 10.93
CA GLU A 30 -14.61 -4.30 10.07
C GLU A 30 -14.15 -5.41 9.09
N GLY A 31 -12.88 -5.87 9.18
CA GLY A 31 -12.34 -6.90 8.30
C GLY A 31 -11.93 -6.38 6.92
N LEU A 32 -11.73 -5.09 6.74
CA LEU A 32 -11.45 -4.45 5.45
C LEU A 32 -9.94 -4.17 5.27
N PRO A 33 -9.42 -4.15 4.02
CA PRO A 33 -8.02 -3.85 3.77
C PRO A 33 -7.72 -2.36 3.96
N HIS A 34 -6.58 -2.07 4.63
CA HIS A 34 -6.05 -0.72 4.80
C HIS A 34 -4.54 -0.75 4.57
N MET A 35 -4.02 0.20 3.79
CA MET A 35 -2.59 0.28 3.49
C MET A 35 -1.98 1.60 3.97
N THR A 36 -0.70 1.55 4.31
CA THR A 36 0.09 2.72 4.69
C THR A 36 1.53 2.59 4.21
N LEU A 37 2.15 3.74 3.95
CA LEU A 37 3.59 3.84 3.70
C LEU A 37 4.34 3.78 5.03
N LEU A 38 5.32 2.88 5.13
CA LEU A 38 6.22 2.74 6.27
C LEU A 38 7.65 2.51 5.77
N THR A 39 8.38 3.56 5.44
CA THR A 39 9.76 3.50 4.95
C THR A 39 10.73 2.90 5.97
N SER A 40 10.34 2.87 7.26
CA SER A 40 11.11 2.29 8.35
C SER A 40 11.10 0.75 8.39
N VAL A 41 10.42 0.06 7.46
CA VAL A 41 10.41 -1.41 7.45
C VAL A 41 11.82 -1.97 7.25
N MET A 42 12.25 -2.86 8.14
CA MET A 42 13.56 -3.55 8.13
C MET A 42 13.41 -4.99 8.59
N THR A 43 14.52 -5.70 8.69
CA THR A 43 14.59 -7.05 9.28
C THR A 43 15.49 -7.04 10.50
N ALA A 44 15.03 -7.64 11.61
CA ALA A 44 15.87 -7.90 12.79
C ALA A 44 16.60 -9.25 12.65
N LYS A 45 15.90 -10.24 12.08
CA LYS A 45 16.38 -11.61 11.84
C LYS A 45 15.84 -12.10 10.49
N PRO A 46 16.35 -13.22 9.96
CA PRO A 46 15.87 -13.77 8.69
C PRO A 46 14.36 -14.05 8.63
N ASP A 47 13.74 -14.33 9.76
CA ASP A 47 12.33 -14.66 9.91
C ASP A 47 11.51 -13.57 10.62
N GLN A 48 12.09 -12.37 10.78
CA GLN A 48 11.44 -11.29 11.53
C GLN A 48 11.59 -9.92 10.83
N LEU A 49 10.44 -9.30 10.55
CA LEU A 49 10.37 -7.89 10.16
C LEU A 49 10.23 -6.99 11.39
N ILE A 50 10.75 -5.78 11.27
CA ILE A 50 10.57 -4.69 12.23
C ILE A 50 10.13 -3.42 11.52
N VAL A 51 9.38 -2.60 12.25
CA VAL A 51 8.93 -1.28 11.79
C VAL A 51 9.09 -0.28 12.91
N GLY A 52 9.82 0.80 12.63
CA GLY A 52 9.94 1.93 13.54
C GLY A 52 8.74 2.88 13.42
N GLU A 53 8.15 3.24 14.54
CA GLU A 53 7.04 4.19 14.62
C GLU A 53 7.53 5.57 15.04
N PHE A 54 7.30 6.58 14.18
CA PHE A 54 7.60 7.98 14.46
C PHE A 54 6.33 8.85 14.59
N CYS A 55 5.19 8.40 14.06
CA CYS A 55 3.90 9.06 14.26
C CYS A 55 2.80 8.01 14.45
N GLN A 56 1.75 8.39 15.16
CA GLN A 56 0.58 7.54 15.29
C GLN A 56 -0.20 7.51 13.98
N GLY A 57 -0.72 6.33 13.63
CA GLY A 57 -1.55 6.11 12.44
C GLY A 57 -2.45 4.89 12.61
N LYS A 58 -3.54 4.85 11.86
CA LYS A 58 -4.56 3.79 11.98
C LYS A 58 -4.01 2.38 11.79
N SER A 59 -3.04 2.18 10.92
CA SER A 59 -2.43 0.85 10.71
C SER A 59 -1.85 0.26 11.98
N LYS A 60 -1.30 1.08 12.88
CA LYS A 60 -0.70 0.61 14.13
C LYS A 60 -1.74 0.18 15.15
N GLU A 61 -2.89 0.84 15.19
CA GLU A 61 -4.04 0.37 15.96
C GLU A 61 -4.57 -0.95 15.38
N TYR A 62 -4.70 -1.03 14.05
CA TYR A 62 -5.26 -2.19 13.38
C TYR A 62 -4.41 -3.45 13.57
N MET A 63 -3.07 -3.36 13.39
CA MET A 63 -2.20 -4.52 13.56
C MET A 63 -2.13 -5.04 15.00
N GLN A 64 -2.41 -4.22 16.02
CA GLN A 64 -2.51 -4.67 17.41
C GLN A 64 -3.82 -5.42 17.68
N ARG A 65 -4.90 -5.08 16.97
CA ARG A 65 -6.20 -5.76 17.09
C ARG A 65 -6.30 -6.98 16.18
N SER A 66 -5.79 -6.86 14.97
CA SER A 66 -5.70 -7.93 13.97
C SER A 66 -4.23 -8.10 13.55
N PRO A 67 -3.51 -9.08 14.12
CA PRO A 67 -2.05 -9.15 13.97
C PRO A 67 -1.59 -9.57 12.57
N LYS A 68 -2.49 -9.98 11.69
CA LYS A 68 -2.18 -10.39 10.32
C LYS A 68 -1.91 -9.18 9.45
N ILE A 69 -0.73 -9.14 8.83
CA ILE A 69 -0.34 -8.08 7.91
C ILE A 69 0.16 -8.63 6.57
N GLY A 70 -0.05 -7.86 5.51
CA GLY A 70 0.69 -7.98 4.27
C GLY A 70 1.79 -6.92 4.21
N PHE A 71 2.88 -7.19 3.52
CA PHE A 71 3.93 -6.22 3.29
C PHE A 71 4.41 -6.20 1.84
N ALA A 72 4.94 -5.06 1.42
CA ALA A 72 5.70 -4.90 0.18
C ALA A 72 6.91 -4.01 0.45
N ILE A 73 8.09 -4.42 -0.02
CA ILE A 73 9.33 -3.66 0.05
C ILE A 73 9.85 -3.48 -1.36
N LEU A 74 9.97 -2.23 -1.80
CA LEU A 74 10.53 -1.86 -3.10
C LEU A 74 11.79 -1.02 -2.88
N THR A 75 12.93 -1.51 -3.35
CA THR A 75 14.22 -0.83 -3.25
C THR A 75 14.46 0.09 -4.45
N LEU A 76 15.45 0.98 -4.37
CA LEU A 76 15.77 1.94 -5.44
C LEU A 76 16.20 1.26 -6.75
N ASP A 77 16.79 0.07 -6.68
CA ASP A 77 17.12 -0.77 -7.84
C ASP A 77 15.89 -1.49 -8.44
N LYS A 78 14.67 -1.10 -7.99
CA LYS A 78 13.37 -1.60 -8.46
C LYS A 78 13.12 -3.09 -8.22
N LYS A 79 13.77 -3.66 -7.22
CA LYS A 79 13.44 -4.99 -6.74
C LYS A 79 12.32 -4.92 -5.71
N LEU A 80 11.35 -5.81 -5.87
CA LEU A 80 10.14 -5.90 -5.06
C LEU A 80 10.09 -7.24 -4.33
N TRP A 81 9.90 -7.18 -3.02
CA TRP A 81 9.55 -8.31 -2.16
C TRP A 81 8.15 -8.08 -1.61
N ARG A 82 7.39 -9.14 -1.50
CA ARG A 82 6.03 -9.11 -0.91
C ARG A 82 5.80 -10.35 -0.09
N GLY A 83 4.94 -10.24 0.90
CA GLY A 83 4.64 -11.38 1.73
C GLY A 83 3.64 -11.08 2.83
N LYS A 84 3.59 -11.99 3.77
CA LYS A 84 2.71 -11.96 4.94
C LYS A 84 3.54 -12.08 6.20
N ALA A 85 3.15 -11.34 7.22
CA ALA A 85 3.76 -11.42 8.53
C ALA A 85 2.71 -11.24 9.64
N GLN A 86 3.08 -11.58 10.83
CA GLN A 86 2.19 -11.49 11.98
C GLN A 86 2.82 -10.61 13.05
N TRP A 87 2.13 -9.53 13.44
CA TRP A 87 2.55 -8.70 14.55
C TRP A 87 2.60 -9.51 15.85
N THR A 88 3.63 -9.30 16.64
CA THR A 88 3.86 -10.04 17.89
C THR A 88 3.91 -9.14 19.12
N HIS A 89 4.77 -8.13 19.08
CA HIS A 89 4.97 -7.22 20.21
C HIS A 89 5.60 -5.90 19.75
N LEU A 90 5.76 -4.99 20.69
CA LEU A 90 6.50 -3.73 20.50
C LEU A 90 7.52 -3.52 21.61
N LYS A 91 8.57 -2.72 21.32
CA LYS A 91 9.56 -2.26 22.30
C LYS A 91 9.84 -0.78 22.12
N LYS A 92 10.20 -0.12 23.24
CA LYS A 92 10.60 1.30 23.29
C LYS A 92 12.06 1.47 23.68
N GLU A 93 12.82 0.38 23.68
CA GLU A 93 14.23 0.32 24.04
C GLU A 93 14.88 -0.91 23.41
N GLY A 94 16.20 -1.01 23.45
CA GLY A 94 16.99 -2.14 22.97
C GLY A 94 17.64 -1.88 21.62
N THR A 95 18.32 -2.91 21.10
CA THR A 95 19.23 -2.80 19.95
C THR A 95 18.55 -2.24 18.70
N GLU A 96 17.36 -2.73 18.36
CA GLU A 96 16.65 -2.30 17.14
C GLU A 96 16.14 -0.86 17.28
N TYR A 97 15.71 -0.46 18.48
CA TYR A 97 15.36 0.91 18.80
C TYR A 97 16.55 1.85 18.59
N GLU A 98 17.73 1.48 19.10
CA GLU A 98 18.96 2.25 18.93
C GLU A 98 19.41 2.30 17.46
N ILE A 99 19.32 1.19 16.72
CA ILE A 99 19.63 1.15 15.29
C ILE A 99 18.80 2.18 14.53
N TYR A 100 17.49 2.23 14.76
CA TYR A 100 16.63 3.22 14.10
C TYR A 100 17.02 4.66 14.46
N ASN A 101 17.16 4.96 15.74
CA ASN A 101 17.42 6.32 16.20
C ASN A 101 18.86 6.81 15.90
N ASN A 102 19.78 5.90 15.54
CA ASN A 102 21.10 6.23 15.05
C ASN A 102 21.17 6.43 13.52
N GLN A 103 20.11 6.13 12.77
CA GLN A 103 20.07 6.41 11.34
C GLN A 103 20.08 7.93 11.09
N PRO A 104 20.79 8.43 10.07
CA PRO A 104 20.88 9.88 9.78
C PRO A 104 19.50 10.55 9.63
N MET A 105 18.52 9.87 9.07
CA MET A 105 17.15 10.35 8.89
C MET A 105 16.48 10.71 10.22
N PHE A 106 16.71 9.92 11.28
CA PHE A 106 16.06 10.09 12.58
C PHE A 106 16.95 10.76 13.62
N ARG A 107 18.27 10.56 13.56
CA ARG A 107 19.24 11.05 14.54
C ARG A 107 19.25 12.56 14.73
N TYR A 108 19.07 13.31 13.66
CA TYR A 108 19.07 14.78 13.67
C TYR A 108 17.68 15.40 13.62
N ASN A 109 16.65 14.58 13.67
CA ASN A 109 15.27 15.04 13.57
C ASN A 109 14.61 14.98 14.94
N THR A 110 14.57 16.11 15.64
CA THR A 110 13.91 16.21 16.95
C THR A 110 12.41 15.98 16.90
N TYR A 111 11.80 16.05 15.71
CA TYR A 111 10.35 15.88 15.53
C TYR A 111 9.94 14.45 15.11
N PHE A 112 10.88 13.67 14.55
CA PHE A 112 10.58 12.37 13.94
C PHE A 112 11.43 11.22 14.49
N GLY A 113 11.90 11.31 15.73
CA GLY A 113 12.55 10.18 16.37
C GLY A 113 11.61 8.97 16.43
N ILE A 114 12.17 7.78 16.29
CA ILE A 114 11.43 6.55 16.48
C ILE A 114 11.12 6.40 17.97
N ASN A 115 9.84 6.31 18.31
CA ASN A 115 9.39 6.15 19.71
C ASN A 115 9.08 4.71 20.09
N THR A 116 8.83 3.86 19.08
CA THR A 116 8.43 2.47 19.27
C THR A 116 8.90 1.63 18.10
N VAL A 117 9.33 0.41 18.34
CA VAL A 117 9.63 -0.58 17.32
C VAL A 117 8.63 -1.73 17.42
N HIS A 118 7.93 -2.01 16.33
CA HIS A 118 7.00 -3.13 16.19
C HIS A 118 7.71 -4.31 15.56
N TYR A 119 7.42 -5.52 16.05
CA TYR A 119 8.02 -6.78 15.61
C TYR A 119 6.97 -7.67 14.97
N PHE A 120 7.36 -8.34 13.87
CA PHE A 120 6.48 -9.20 13.10
C PHE A 120 7.19 -10.49 12.73
N ASP A 121 6.60 -11.63 13.07
CA ASP A 121 7.07 -12.92 12.58
C ASP A 121 6.70 -13.09 11.11
N LEU A 122 7.70 -13.39 10.29
CA LEU A 122 7.50 -13.64 8.88
C LEU A 122 6.72 -14.96 8.68
N LYS A 123 5.66 -14.93 7.91
CA LYS A 123 4.90 -16.12 7.51
C LYS A 123 5.33 -16.60 6.13
N GLU A 124 5.43 -15.67 5.18
CA GLU A 124 5.91 -15.93 3.83
C GLU A 124 6.47 -14.66 3.20
N THR A 125 7.43 -14.83 2.30
CA THR A 125 7.97 -13.78 1.44
C THR A 125 8.25 -14.33 0.06
N THR A 126 8.11 -13.48 -0.95
CA THR A 126 8.60 -13.77 -2.30
C THR A 126 10.10 -13.55 -2.37
N GLU A 127 10.75 -14.11 -3.39
CA GLU A 127 12.07 -13.66 -3.80
C GLU A 127 12.00 -12.24 -4.36
N GLY A 128 13.08 -11.48 -4.22
CA GLY A 128 13.17 -10.15 -4.82
C GLY A 128 13.14 -10.25 -6.35
N SER A 129 12.11 -9.66 -6.95
CA SER A 129 11.92 -9.66 -8.40
C SER A 129 11.88 -8.22 -8.93
N SER A 130 12.43 -8.01 -10.11
CA SER A 130 12.32 -6.71 -10.78
C SER A 130 10.88 -6.47 -11.23
N LEU A 131 10.44 -5.21 -11.14
CA LEU A 131 9.14 -4.82 -11.68
C LEU A 131 9.10 -5.07 -13.20
N PRO A 132 8.05 -5.69 -13.75
CA PRO A 132 7.89 -5.93 -15.18
C PRO A 132 7.49 -4.64 -15.92
N LEU A 133 8.41 -3.66 -15.99
CA LEU A 133 8.13 -2.29 -16.42
C LEU A 133 7.49 -2.23 -17.83
N ALA A 134 7.95 -3.05 -18.77
CA ALA A 134 7.37 -3.08 -20.13
C ALA A 134 5.88 -3.48 -20.11
N SER A 135 5.53 -4.49 -19.31
CA SER A 135 4.14 -4.94 -19.13
C SER A 135 3.31 -3.89 -18.40
N VAL A 136 3.88 -3.23 -17.37
CA VAL A 136 3.23 -2.14 -16.64
C VAL A 136 2.92 -0.96 -17.58
N VAL A 137 3.89 -0.50 -18.38
CA VAL A 137 3.70 0.62 -19.31
C VAL A 137 2.64 0.27 -20.36
N LYS A 138 2.72 -0.93 -20.97
CA LYS A 138 1.70 -1.40 -21.92
C LYS A 138 0.31 -1.40 -21.28
N SER A 139 0.18 -1.94 -20.08
CA SER A 139 -1.10 -2.00 -19.37
C SER A 139 -1.62 -0.62 -18.99
N ALA A 140 -0.74 0.31 -18.61
CA ALA A 140 -1.12 1.69 -18.30
C ALA A 140 -1.63 2.44 -19.54
N LEU A 141 -1.01 2.23 -20.70
CA LEU A 141 -1.49 2.80 -21.97
C LEU A 141 -2.85 2.23 -22.37
N LEU A 142 -3.04 0.91 -22.29
CA LEU A 142 -4.33 0.29 -22.57
C LEU A 142 -5.42 0.79 -21.61
N THR A 143 -5.10 0.93 -20.32
CA THR A 143 -6.02 1.53 -19.34
C THR A 143 -6.38 2.96 -19.74
N LYS A 144 -5.39 3.79 -20.08
CA LYS A 144 -5.58 5.19 -20.49
C LYS A 144 -6.50 5.32 -21.72
N MET A 145 -6.35 4.44 -22.70
CA MET A 145 -7.17 4.46 -23.93
C MET A 145 -8.62 4.09 -23.66
N ALA A 146 -8.87 3.15 -22.75
CA ALA A 146 -10.19 2.55 -22.59
C ALA A 146 -10.99 3.08 -21.38
N LYS A 147 -10.34 3.64 -20.36
CA LYS A 147 -10.97 4.06 -19.11
C LYS A 147 -12.13 5.04 -19.27
N GLY A 148 -12.08 5.90 -20.27
CA GLY A 148 -13.19 6.81 -20.58
C GLY A 148 -14.50 6.12 -20.99
N GLY A 149 -14.48 4.82 -21.33
CA GLY A 149 -15.68 4.01 -21.51
C GLY A 149 -16.14 3.33 -20.21
N ALA A 150 -15.31 3.35 -19.16
CA ALA A 150 -15.56 2.68 -17.89
C ALA A 150 -16.04 3.64 -16.78
N THR A 151 -16.40 4.86 -17.12
CA THR A 151 -16.90 5.86 -16.16
C THR A 151 -18.19 5.37 -15.47
N LYS A 152 -18.35 5.69 -14.19
CA LYS A 152 -19.57 5.40 -13.43
C LYS A 152 -20.62 6.50 -13.58
N GLY A 153 -20.17 7.75 -13.75
CA GLY A 153 -21.05 8.90 -13.88
C GLY A 153 -21.78 9.28 -12.61
N ASN A 154 -21.15 9.15 -11.45
CA ASN A 154 -21.74 9.58 -10.18
C ASN A 154 -21.89 11.10 -10.15
N PRO A 155 -23.06 11.65 -9.82
CA PRO A 155 -23.25 13.09 -9.69
C PRO A 155 -22.44 13.70 -8.54
N GLU A 156 -22.18 12.95 -7.48
CA GLU A 156 -21.37 13.36 -6.35
C GLU A 156 -19.88 13.00 -6.60
N ARG A 157 -19.00 13.99 -6.36
CA ARG A 157 -17.57 13.79 -6.47
C ARG A 157 -17.02 13.02 -5.27
N VAL A 158 -16.41 11.87 -5.52
CA VAL A 158 -15.78 11.02 -4.50
C VAL A 158 -14.29 11.36 -4.34
N LEU A 159 -13.51 11.25 -5.42
CA LEU A 159 -12.13 11.73 -5.45
C LEU A 159 -12.08 13.24 -5.70
N SER A 160 -11.25 13.94 -4.96
CA SER A 160 -10.88 15.32 -5.29
C SER A 160 -10.16 15.38 -6.65
N HIS A 161 -10.06 16.56 -7.25
CA HIS A 161 -9.26 16.76 -8.48
C HIS A 161 -7.79 16.35 -8.26
N PHE A 162 -7.27 16.59 -7.07
CA PHE A 162 -5.93 16.16 -6.67
C PHE A 162 -5.80 14.64 -6.66
N GLY A 163 -6.74 13.91 -6.04
CA GLY A 163 -6.74 12.44 -6.03
C GLY A 163 -6.84 11.85 -7.43
N GLU A 164 -7.71 12.39 -8.30
CA GLU A 164 -7.77 11.96 -9.70
C GLU A 164 -6.45 12.20 -10.43
N LYS A 165 -5.79 13.35 -10.20
CA LYS A 165 -4.49 13.67 -10.78
C LYS A 165 -3.42 12.65 -10.34
N LEU A 166 -3.39 12.29 -9.06
CA LEU A 166 -2.45 11.29 -8.53
C LEU A 166 -2.67 9.92 -9.22
N PHE A 167 -3.91 9.42 -9.28
CA PHE A 167 -4.20 8.15 -9.94
C PHE A 167 -3.93 8.18 -11.44
N ASN A 168 -4.05 9.32 -12.10
CA ASN A 168 -3.79 9.47 -13.53
C ASN A 168 -2.31 9.74 -13.87
N GLY A 169 -1.46 10.00 -12.86
CA GLY A 169 -0.02 10.13 -13.00
C GLY A 169 0.61 8.80 -13.43
N LEU A 170 1.45 8.85 -14.47
CA LEU A 170 2.20 7.68 -14.96
C LEU A 170 3.43 7.37 -14.10
N ASP A 171 3.90 8.33 -13.35
CA ASP A 171 5.01 8.30 -12.40
C ASP A 171 4.59 7.92 -10.98
N SER A 172 3.28 7.80 -10.73
CA SER A 172 2.76 7.38 -9.45
C SER A 172 2.78 5.86 -9.30
N LEU A 173 3.25 5.38 -8.16
CA LEU A 173 3.16 3.98 -7.77
C LEU A 173 1.78 3.68 -7.21
N LYS A 174 1.18 2.58 -7.62
CA LYS A 174 -0.11 2.12 -7.11
C LYS A 174 -0.01 0.67 -6.69
N PHE A 175 -0.57 0.39 -5.53
CA PHE A 175 -0.65 -0.94 -4.95
C PHE A 175 -2.09 -1.24 -4.58
N LEU A 176 -2.56 -2.43 -4.92
CA LEU A 176 -3.87 -2.93 -4.59
C LEU A 176 -3.75 -3.91 -3.43
N SER A 177 -4.70 -3.91 -2.51
CA SER A 177 -4.78 -4.92 -1.46
C SER A 177 -6.22 -5.40 -1.25
N PHE A 178 -6.33 -6.67 -0.89
CA PHE A 178 -7.56 -7.35 -0.45
C PHE A 178 -7.21 -8.34 0.65
N ILE A 179 -8.23 -8.82 1.37
CA ILE A 179 -8.05 -9.83 2.41
C ILE A 179 -8.19 -11.21 1.76
N GLY A 180 -7.12 -12.02 1.84
CA GLY A 180 -7.11 -13.39 1.34
C GLY A 180 -7.96 -14.34 2.19
N ASP A 181 -8.23 -15.54 1.66
CA ASP A 181 -9.03 -16.57 2.35
C ASP A 181 -8.42 -17.02 3.70
N ASP A 182 -7.10 -16.85 3.86
CA ASP A 182 -6.37 -17.10 5.11
C ASP A 182 -6.45 -15.92 6.12
N GLY A 183 -7.14 -14.84 5.73
CA GLY A 183 -7.33 -13.63 6.51
C GLY A 183 -6.12 -12.70 6.53
N TYR A 184 -5.07 -12.97 5.76
CA TYR A 184 -3.96 -12.03 5.58
C TYR A 184 -4.24 -11.06 4.43
N PRO A 185 -3.88 -9.78 4.57
CA PRO A 185 -3.86 -8.87 3.45
C PRO A 185 -2.85 -9.32 2.38
N VAL A 186 -3.28 -9.30 1.13
CA VAL A 186 -2.44 -9.54 -0.05
C VAL A 186 -2.17 -8.20 -0.71
N ILE A 187 -0.91 -7.90 -1.09
CA ILE A 187 -0.53 -6.68 -1.80
C ILE A 187 -0.09 -7.05 -3.21
N ILE A 188 -0.69 -6.40 -4.21
CA ILE A 188 -0.35 -6.58 -5.63
C ILE A 188 0.00 -5.20 -6.21
N PRO A 189 1.14 -5.03 -6.93
CA PRO A 189 1.37 -3.81 -7.67
C PRO A 189 0.31 -3.65 -8.76
N ALA A 190 -0.34 -2.50 -8.77
CA ALA A 190 -1.37 -2.13 -9.74
C ALA A 190 -1.06 -0.75 -10.35
N ILE A 191 0.22 -0.54 -10.72
CA ILE A 191 0.77 0.74 -11.19
C ILE A 191 -0.01 1.29 -12.39
N GLN A 192 -0.59 0.40 -13.20
CA GLN A 192 -1.43 0.73 -14.35
C GLN A 192 -2.83 1.25 -13.99
N SER A 193 -3.21 1.24 -12.70
CA SER A 193 -4.52 1.73 -12.26
C SER A 193 -4.66 3.24 -12.50
N GLN A 194 -5.81 3.68 -12.99
CA GLN A 194 -6.11 5.09 -13.27
C GLN A 194 -7.56 5.40 -12.89
N ALA A 195 -7.84 6.65 -12.54
CA ALA A 195 -9.20 7.13 -12.37
C ALA A 195 -9.92 7.18 -13.74
N ALA A 196 -11.02 6.45 -13.87
CA ALA A 196 -11.94 6.56 -15.00
C ALA A 196 -12.81 7.81 -14.86
N ASP A 197 -13.25 8.08 -13.63
CA ASP A 197 -13.84 9.32 -13.15
C ASP A 197 -13.58 9.47 -11.63
N SER A 198 -14.21 10.41 -10.97
CA SER A 198 -14.01 10.66 -9.53
C SER A 198 -14.48 9.52 -8.63
N SER A 199 -15.31 8.62 -9.12
CA SER A 199 -15.95 7.55 -8.34
C SER A 199 -15.50 6.15 -8.72
N ARG A 200 -14.64 6.03 -9.77
CA ARG A 200 -14.21 4.72 -10.28
C ARG A 200 -12.76 4.69 -10.72
N LEU A 201 -12.02 3.70 -10.25
CA LEU A 201 -10.74 3.31 -10.85
C LEU A 201 -10.94 2.22 -11.89
N ALA A 202 -10.03 2.21 -12.88
CA ALA A 202 -9.93 1.16 -13.88
C ALA A 202 -8.48 0.73 -14.05
N PHE A 203 -8.24 -0.55 -14.38
CA PHE A 203 -6.91 -1.10 -14.63
C PHE A 203 -6.96 -2.28 -15.60
N HIS A 204 -5.96 -2.33 -16.51
CA HIS A 204 -5.76 -3.49 -17.38
C HIS A 204 -4.98 -4.57 -16.62
N PRO A 205 -5.39 -5.86 -16.69
CA PRO A 205 -4.77 -6.95 -15.91
C PRO A 205 -3.43 -7.46 -16.47
N GLY A 206 -2.90 -6.90 -17.54
CA GLY A 206 -1.73 -7.43 -18.25
C GLY A 206 -0.40 -7.42 -17.47
N ALA A 207 -0.26 -6.55 -16.45
CA ALA A 207 0.81 -6.64 -15.48
C ALA A 207 0.26 -7.31 -14.21
N PHE A 208 0.97 -8.29 -13.67
CA PHE A 208 0.53 -9.10 -12.50
C PHE A 208 -0.81 -9.83 -12.72
N GLY A 209 -1.07 -10.27 -13.97
CA GLY A 209 -2.37 -10.82 -14.37
C GLY A 209 -2.81 -12.05 -13.58
N ASP A 210 -1.92 -12.99 -13.29
CA ASP A 210 -2.23 -14.20 -12.52
C ASP A 210 -2.69 -13.86 -11.09
N GLU A 211 -2.10 -12.82 -10.50
CA GLU A 211 -2.45 -12.37 -9.16
C GLU A 211 -3.74 -11.54 -9.16
N LEU A 212 -3.89 -10.66 -10.15
CA LEU A 212 -5.12 -9.89 -10.33
C LEU A 212 -6.33 -10.77 -10.71
N ALA A 213 -6.10 -11.96 -11.26
CA ALA A 213 -7.14 -12.95 -11.53
C ALA A 213 -7.76 -13.56 -10.25
N MET A 214 -7.12 -13.40 -9.09
CA MET A 214 -7.71 -13.80 -7.80
C MET A 214 -8.85 -12.89 -7.36
N LEU A 215 -8.97 -11.71 -7.93
CA LEU A 215 -10.05 -10.77 -7.61
C LEU A 215 -11.38 -11.27 -8.16
N LYS A 216 -12.39 -11.34 -7.29
CA LYS A 216 -13.76 -11.73 -7.64
C LYS A 216 -14.68 -10.52 -7.56
N PRO A 217 -15.67 -10.39 -8.47
CA PRO A 217 -16.69 -9.34 -8.36
C PRO A 217 -17.34 -9.34 -6.97
N GLY A 218 -17.54 -8.15 -6.42
CA GLY A 218 -18.10 -7.97 -5.06
C GLY A 218 -17.05 -7.93 -3.95
N MET A 219 -15.77 -8.25 -4.23
CA MET A 219 -14.71 -8.11 -3.22
C MET A 219 -14.46 -6.64 -2.89
N THR A 220 -14.29 -6.36 -1.61
CA THR A 220 -13.75 -5.07 -1.17
C THR A 220 -12.25 -5.07 -1.35
N ILE A 221 -11.75 -4.12 -2.12
CA ILE A 221 -10.32 -3.91 -2.34
C ILE A 221 -9.93 -2.48 -2.00
N SER A 222 -8.69 -2.27 -1.62
CA SER A 222 -8.11 -0.94 -1.46
C SER A 222 -7.01 -0.71 -2.49
N VAL A 223 -6.83 0.54 -2.91
CA VAL A 223 -5.73 0.95 -3.79
C VAL A 223 -5.03 2.16 -3.18
N PHE A 224 -3.74 1.98 -2.90
CA PHE A 224 -2.86 3.02 -2.39
C PHE A 224 -2.06 3.62 -3.55
N CYS A 225 -2.14 4.92 -3.72
CA CYS A 225 -1.41 5.67 -4.73
C CYS A 225 -0.39 6.57 -4.05
N LEU A 226 0.85 6.55 -4.53
CA LEU A 226 1.97 7.31 -3.99
C LEU A 226 2.81 7.92 -5.11
N THR A 227 3.18 9.20 -4.99
CA THR A 227 4.14 9.87 -5.87
C THR A 227 5.55 9.88 -5.27
N MET A 228 6.54 10.23 -6.09
CA MET A 228 7.93 10.44 -5.62
C MET A 228 8.06 11.68 -4.71
N GLN A 229 7.09 12.59 -4.73
CA GLN A 229 6.99 13.74 -3.82
C GLN A 229 6.37 13.36 -2.48
N MET A 230 6.14 12.06 -2.24
CA MET A 230 5.49 11.52 -1.04
C MET A 230 4.03 11.95 -0.86
N GLU A 231 3.40 12.42 -1.94
CA GLU A 231 1.96 12.67 -1.94
C GLU A 231 1.23 11.34 -2.08
N ASP A 232 0.27 11.08 -1.23
CA ASP A 232 -0.44 9.81 -1.26
C ASP A 232 -1.96 9.96 -1.08
N VAL A 233 -2.68 8.94 -1.51
CA VAL A 233 -4.09 8.74 -1.25
C VAL A 233 -4.42 7.25 -1.22
N LEU A 234 -5.19 6.83 -0.23
CA LEU A 234 -5.74 5.50 -0.14
C LEU A 234 -7.22 5.54 -0.50
N VAL A 235 -7.65 4.70 -1.41
CA VAL A 235 -9.07 4.47 -1.71
C VAL A 235 -9.46 3.03 -1.41
N ARG A 236 -10.72 2.83 -1.11
CA ARG A 236 -11.34 1.51 -0.96
C ARG A 236 -12.67 1.50 -1.69
N GLY A 237 -13.12 0.32 -2.08
CA GLY A 237 -14.39 0.16 -2.74
C GLY A 237 -14.64 -1.27 -3.20
N ILE A 238 -15.65 -1.43 -4.03
CA ILE A 238 -16.09 -2.74 -4.52
C ILE A 238 -15.54 -2.99 -5.92
N PHE A 239 -14.88 -4.13 -6.08
CA PHE A 239 -14.42 -4.61 -7.38
C PHE A 239 -15.60 -5.16 -8.19
N ASN A 240 -15.83 -4.61 -9.40
CA ASN A 240 -16.98 -5.00 -10.24
C ASN A 240 -16.67 -6.15 -11.20
N GLY A 241 -15.42 -6.65 -11.18
CA GLY A 241 -14.96 -7.65 -12.15
C GLY A 241 -14.32 -7.01 -13.39
N TYR A 242 -14.05 -7.87 -14.37
CA TYR A 242 -13.44 -7.50 -15.66
C TYR A 242 -14.50 -7.43 -16.74
N SER A 243 -14.46 -6.35 -17.52
CA SER A 243 -15.35 -6.12 -18.66
C SER A 243 -14.63 -5.41 -19.80
N ARG A 244 -15.17 -5.51 -21.02
CA ARG A 244 -14.62 -4.83 -22.19
C ARG A 244 -15.12 -3.40 -22.27
N TYR A 245 -14.19 -2.45 -22.28
CA TYR A 245 -14.43 -1.03 -22.48
C TYR A 245 -13.62 -0.57 -23.69
N ARG A 246 -14.29 -0.01 -24.71
CA ARG A 246 -13.66 0.38 -25.98
C ARG A 246 -12.75 -0.73 -26.56
N GLY A 247 -13.19 -2.00 -26.45
CA GLY A 247 -12.46 -3.17 -26.93
C GLY A 247 -11.35 -3.70 -26.00
N VAL A 248 -11.01 -3.01 -24.92
CA VAL A 248 -9.96 -3.40 -23.95
C VAL A 248 -10.60 -3.99 -22.69
N ASN A 249 -10.02 -5.10 -22.20
CA ASN A 249 -10.46 -5.73 -20.94
C ASN A 249 -9.92 -4.94 -19.75
N LEU A 250 -10.80 -4.34 -18.93
CA LEU A 250 -10.44 -3.59 -17.73
C LEU A 250 -11.18 -4.17 -16.50
N GLY A 251 -10.46 -4.29 -15.39
CA GLY A 251 -11.05 -4.40 -14.07
C GLY A 251 -11.47 -3.02 -13.58
N THR A 252 -12.59 -2.93 -12.89
CA THR A 252 -13.09 -1.65 -12.32
C THR A 252 -13.36 -1.76 -10.83
N LEU A 253 -13.04 -0.68 -10.11
CA LEU A 253 -13.30 -0.50 -8.69
C LEU A 253 -14.22 0.71 -8.49
N ASP A 254 -15.39 0.52 -7.92
CA ASP A 254 -16.27 1.61 -7.47
C ASP A 254 -15.83 2.08 -6.09
N ILE A 255 -15.38 3.32 -6.02
CA ILE A 255 -14.84 3.92 -4.78
C ILE A 255 -16.01 4.27 -3.85
N ASP A 256 -15.95 3.77 -2.63
CA ASP A 256 -16.90 4.10 -1.55
C ASP A 256 -16.22 4.77 -0.35
N TRP A 257 -14.88 4.80 -0.31
CA TRP A 257 -14.12 5.38 0.78
C TRP A 257 -12.78 5.94 0.30
N VAL A 258 -12.42 7.13 0.79
CA VAL A 258 -11.16 7.81 0.51
C VAL A 258 -10.51 8.25 1.81
N TYR A 259 -9.21 8.04 1.94
CA TYR A 259 -8.42 8.34 3.12
C TYR A 259 -7.12 9.06 2.75
N ASN A 260 -6.81 10.10 3.52
CA ASN A 260 -5.53 10.78 3.48
C ASN A 260 -4.63 10.19 4.58
N SER A 261 -3.50 9.63 4.22
CA SER A 261 -2.53 9.09 5.17
C SER A 261 -1.42 10.07 5.54
N MET A 262 -1.40 11.26 4.94
CA MET A 262 -0.35 12.25 5.14
C MET A 262 -0.51 13.02 6.46
N PRO A 263 0.60 13.18 7.23
CA PRO A 263 0.60 14.03 8.39
C PRO A 263 0.42 15.54 7.98
N PRO A 264 0.03 16.43 8.89
CA PRO A 264 -0.26 16.17 10.30
C PRO A 264 -1.64 15.57 10.55
N ASN A 265 -2.58 15.68 9.62
CA ASN A 265 -3.95 15.22 9.76
C ASN A 265 -4.25 14.09 8.79
N HIS A 266 -3.98 12.87 9.21
CA HIS A 266 -4.47 11.70 8.51
C HIS A 266 -5.94 11.46 8.86
N GLY A 267 -6.76 11.08 7.89
CA GLY A 267 -8.16 10.80 8.15
C GLY A 267 -8.99 10.50 6.92
N GLN A 268 -10.23 10.11 7.17
CA GLN A 268 -11.21 9.88 6.12
C GLN A 268 -11.57 11.21 5.44
N ILE A 269 -11.60 11.17 4.10
CA ILE A 269 -12.04 12.28 3.24
C ILE A 269 -13.46 12.03 2.71
N TYR A 270 -13.71 10.77 2.33
CA TYR A 270 -15.01 10.35 1.80
C TYR A 270 -15.43 9.00 2.42
N PRO A 271 -16.69 8.77 2.80
CA PRO A 271 -17.73 9.80 2.91
C PRO A 271 -17.28 10.99 3.77
N PRO A 272 -17.78 12.22 3.51
CA PRO A 272 -17.37 13.42 4.23
C PRO A 272 -17.56 13.25 5.74
N VAL A 273 -16.55 13.69 6.50
CA VAL A 273 -16.60 13.77 7.97
C VAL A 273 -16.45 15.21 8.42
N PRO A 274 -17.02 15.60 9.57
CA PRO A 274 -16.75 16.91 10.15
C PRO A 274 -15.24 17.11 10.35
N LEU A 275 -14.73 18.26 9.90
CA LEU A 275 -13.34 18.64 10.11
C LEU A 275 -13.19 19.20 11.53
N GLU A 276 -12.37 18.54 12.33
CA GLU A 276 -11.98 19.03 13.65
C GLU A 276 -10.68 19.83 13.54
N ARG A 277 -10.57 20.92 14.32
CA ARG A 277 -9.33 21.67 14.41
C ARG A 277 -8.28 20.84 15.14
N VAL A 278 -7.05 20.83 14.61
CA VAL A 278 -5.90 20.33 15.38
C VAL A 278 -5.60 21.32 16.48
N VAL A 279 -5.84 20.92 17.72
CA VAL A 279 -5.61 21.77 18.92
C VAL A 279 -4.39 21.34 19.71
N ASN A 280 -3.84 20.16 19.41
CA ASN A 280 -2.62 19.62 20.01
C ASN A 280 -1.66 19.22 18.88
N PHE A 281 -0.41 19.69 18.97
CA PHE A 281 0.67 19.40 18.02
C PHE A 281 1.71 18.48 18.68
#